data_0fa6b658b4ce35dace35b524ea7f59e8
#
_entry.id   0fa6b658b4ce35dace35b524ea7f59e8
#
_cell.length_a   1.000
_cell.length_b   1.000
_cell.length_c   1.000
_cell.angle_alpha   90.00
_cell.angle_beta   90.00
_cell.angle_gamma   90.00
#
_symmetry.space_group_name_H-M   'P 1'
#
loop_
_entity.id
_entity.type
_entity.pdbx_description
1 polymer ?
#
loop_
_entity_poly.entity_id
_entity_poly.type
_entity_poly.pdbx_seq_one_letter_code
_entity_poly.pdbx_strand_id
1 'polypeptide(L)'
;SLFLVLLTTFLTPVVILSAQKYGIPLPQLTYGFAIEQIGQLEQSMIAKGLADAATLKPHIKPFTTYDPLNYFALIFCLMVGTASLPHILMRYFTTPSVREARSSVAWSLFFIFLLYFTAPAYAAFSKLEIYSLIDKGTALSDLPQWIFTYGKIGLVKICGKDAIDTASVIAACAGKATQLRWQDLAINTDVIVLSTPEIAGMPYVIAGLVAAGGLAAAMSTA
;
A
#
# COMPACT_ATOMS: atom_id res chain seq x y z
N SER A 1 -1.77 10.76 -22.33
CA SER A 1 -2.44 9.45 -22.49
C SER A 1 -1.75 8.35 -21.67
N LEU A 2 -0.43 8.24 -21.71
CA LEU A 2 0.31 7.19 -20.96
C LEU A 2 0.07 7.27 -19.43
N PHE A 3 0.05 8.47 -18.87
CA PHE A 3 -0.22 8.68 -17.44
C PHE A 3 -1.61 8.15 -17.04
N LEU A 4 -2.64 8.39 -17.86
CA LEU A 4 -4.00 7.89 -17.58
C LEU A 4 -4.06 6.36 -17.61
N VAL A 5 -3.37 5.73 -18.55
CA VAL A 5 -3.26 4.26 -18.61
C VAL A 5 -2.59 3.71 -17.37
N LEU A 6 -1.46 4.30 -16.94
CA LEU A 6 -0.76 3.89 -15.74
C LEU A 6 -1.60 4.10 -14.48
N LEU A 7 -2.29 5.24 -14.37
CA LEU A 7 -3.18 5.53 -13.25
C LEU A 7 -4.37 4.55 -13.19
N THR A 8 -5.00 4.24 -14.33
CA THR A 8 -6.09 3.27 -14.38
C THR A 8 -5.61 1.88 -14.01
N THR A 9 -4.46 1.44 -14.51
CA THR A 9 -3.86 0.14 -14.15
C THR A 9 -3.55 0.08 -12.66
N PHE A 10 -3.01 1.15 -12.07
CA PHE A 10 -2.72 1.27 -10.65
C PHE A 10 -3.98 1.20 -9.79
N LEU A 11 -5.07 1.86 -10.22
CA LEU A 11 -6.32 1.91 -9.47
C LEU A 11 -7.21 0.68 -9.61
N THR A 12 -7.10 -0.03 -10.72
CA THR A 12 -7.98 -1.17 -11.04
C THR A 12 -8.08 -2.21 -9.91
N PRO A 13 -7.00 -2.63 -9.23
CA PRO A 13 -7.10 -3.59 -8.12
C PRO A 13 -8.03 -3.10 -7.01
N VAL A 14 -7.90 -1.83 -6.62
CA VAL A 14 -8.67 -1.26 -5.51
C VAL A 14 -10.13 -0.99 -5.92
N VAL A 15 -10.36 -0.64 -7.18
CA VAL A 15 -11.72 -0.54 -7.76
C VAL A 15 -12.41 -1.91 -7.70
N ILE A 16 -11.71 -2.97 -8.05
CA ILE A 16 -12.24 -4.35 -7.98
C ILE A 16 -12.54 -4.73 -6.53
N LEU A 17 -11.61 -4.50 -5.60
CA LEU A 17 -11.80 -4.79 -4.18
C LEU A 17 -13.00 -4.01 -3.59
N SER A 18 -13.14 -2.73 -3.96
CA SER A 18 -14.29 -1.91 -3.54
C SER A 18 -15.61 -2.45 -4.11
N ALA A 19 -15.63 -2.82 -5.39
CA ALA A 19 -16.81 -3.39 -6.04
C ALA A 19 -17.19 -4.75 -5.45
N GLN A 20 -16.22 -5.63 -5.19
CA GLN A 20 -16.46 -6.94 -4.59
C GLN A 20 -16.99 -6.85 -3.16
N LYS A 21 -16.46 -5.91 -2.38
CA LYS A 21 -16.77 -5.82 -0.94
C LYS A 21 -18.01 -4.98 -0.63
N TYR A 22 -18.21 -3.90 -1.37
CA TYR A 22 -19.28 -2.91 -1.11
C TYR A 22 -20.25 -2.71 -2.28
N GLY A 23 -20.03 -3.38 -3.42
CA GLY A 23 -20.86 -3.22 -4.61
C GLY A 23 -20.66 -1.90 -5.37
N ILE A 24 -19.76 -1.04 -4.93
CA ILE A 24 -19.49 0.28 -5.49
C ILE A 24 -18.06 0.32 -6.07
N PRO A 25 -17.87 0.53 -7.39
CA PRO A 25 -16.55 0.55 -8.02
C PRO A 25 -15.80 1.89 -7.85
N LEU A 26 -16.08 2.63 -6.78
CA LEU A 26 -15.43 3.91 -6.46
C LEU A 26 -14.83 3.85 -5.05
N PRO A 27 -13.54 3.52 -4.91
CA PRO A 27 -12.89 3.33 -3.62
C PRO A 27 -12.95 4.55 -2.71
N GLN A 28 -12.99 5.76 -3.29
CA GLN A 28 -13.08 7.02 -2.54
C GLN A 28 -14.41 7.18 -1.81
N LEU A 29 -15.51 6.67 -2.40
CA LEU A 29 -16.84 6.70 -1.76
C LEU A 29 -16.97 5.64 -0.67
N THR A 30 -16.31 4.51 -0.82
CA THR A 30 -16.34 3.39 0.12
C THR A 30 -15.22 3.45 1.15
N TYR A 31 -14.33 4.44 1.05
CA TYR A 31 -13.19 4.62 1.95
C TYR A 31 -13.60 4.68 3.43
N GLY A 32 -14.68 5.40 3.76
CA GLY A 32 -15.19 5.48 5.12
C GLY A 32 -15.60 4.12 5.69
N PHE A 33 -16.31 3.30 4.90
CA PHE A 33 -16.69 1.94 5.29
C PHE A 33 -15.47 1.04 5.47
N ALA A 34 -14.46 1.18 4.59
CA ALA A 34 -13.22 0.42 4.70
C ALA A 34 -12.47 0.75 6.01
N ILE A 35 -12.38 2.03 6.39
CA ILE A 35 -11.76 2.47 7.64
C ILE A 35 -12.51 1.93 8.86
N GLU A 36 -13.83 2.01 8.86
CA GLU A 36 -14.65 1.47 9.95
C GLU A 36 -14.44 -0.03 10.11
N GLN A 37 -14.45 -0.78 8.99
CA GLN A 37 -14.21 -2.21 9.00
C GLN A 37 -12.80 -2.57 9.47
N ILE A 38 -11.78 -1.78 9.11
CA ILE A 38 -10.42 -1.95 9.65
C ILE A 38 -10.44 -1.83 11.18
N GLY A 39 -11.12 -0.83 11.74
CA GLY A 39 -11.23 -0.67 13.18
C GLY A 39 -11.93 -1.84 13.86
N GLN A 40 -12.98 -2.39 13.26
CA GLN A 40 -13.67 -3.59 13.77
C GLN A 40 -12.75 -4.83 13.72
N LEU A 41 -12.01 -5.03 12.64
CA LEU A 41 -11.04 -6.13 12.52
C LEU A 41 -9.89 -6.01 13.51
N GLU A 42 -9.39 -4.79 13.78
CA GLU A 42 -8.36 -4.55 14.80
C GLU A 42 -8.84 -5.03 16.18
N GLN A 43 -10.07 -4.68 16.55
CA GLN A 43 -10.64 -5.14 17.82
C GLN A 43 -10.89 -6.67 17.84
N SER A 44 -11.39 -7.24 16.76
CA SER A 44 -11.61 -8.67 16.63
C SER A 44 -10.31 -9.47 16.73
N MET A 45 -9.24 -9.04 16.05
CA MET A 45 -7.93 -9.69 16.09
C MET A 45 -7.33 -9.66 17.52
N ILE A 46 -7.49 -8.55 18.24
CA ILE A 46 -7.04 -8.45 19.64
C ILE A 46 -7.85 -9.40 20.52
N ALA A 47 -9.18 -9.43 20.37
CA ALA A 47 -10.05 -10.32 21.13
C ALA A 47 -9.76 -11.81 20.88
N LYS A 48 -9.38 -12.17 19.66
CA LYS A 48 -8.98 -13.53 19.27
C LYS A 48 -7.53 -13.90 19.63
N GLY A 49 -6.74 -12.96 20.16
CA GLY A 49 -5.31 -13.17 20.44
C GLY A 49 -4.43 -13.27 19.18
N LEU A 50 -4.95 -12.85 18.03
CA LEU A 50 -4.22 -12.83 16.76
C LEU A 50 -3.37 -11.59 16.56
N ALA A 51 -3.57 -10.57 17.40
CA ALA A 51 -2.77 -9.35 17.45
C ALA A 51 -2.61 -8.88 18.89
N ASP A 52 -1.42 -8.33 19.21
CA ASP A 52 -1.18 -7.71 20.50
C ASP A 52 -1.54 -6.22 20.43
N ALA A 53 -2.34 -5.75 21.36
CA ALA A 53 -2.77 -4.36 21.48
C ALA A 53 -1.59 -3.36 21.61
N ALA A 54 -0.44 -3.82 22.13
CA ALA A 54 0.76 -2.99 22.25
C ALA A 54 1.47 -2.79 20.90
N THR A 55 1.38 -3.75 19.99
CA THR A 55 2.06 -3.72 18.69
C THR A 55 1.17 -3.22 17.56
N LEU A 56 -0.15 -3.42 17.68
CA LEU A 56 -1.14 -3.01 16.70
C LEU A 56 -1.46 -1.51 16.88
N LYS A 57 -1.01 -0.69 15.93
CA LYS A 57 -1.34 0.74 15.93
C LYS A 57 -2.71 0.95 15.30
N PRO A 58 -3.71 1.49 16.04
CA PRO A 58 -5.04 1.73 15.48
C PRO A 58 -5.00 2.64 14.27
N HIS A 59 -5.61 2.21 13.16
CA HIS A 59 -5.57 2.96 11.91
C HIS A 59 -6.31 4.31 11.99
N ILE A 60 -7.41 4.35 12.75
CA ILE A 60 -8.25 5.53 12.90
C ILE A 60 -7.61 6.57 13.82
N LYS A 61 -6.74 6.16 14.74
CA LYS A 61 -6.17 7.06 15.74
C LYS A 61 -5.05 7.89 15.12
N PRO A 62 -5.17 9.23 15.08
CA PRO A 62 -4.12 10.10 14.54
C PRO A 62 -2.89 10.10 15.47
N PHE A 63 -1.75 10.46 14.91
CA PHE A 63 -0.48 10.66 15.64
C PHE A 63 0.02 9.45 16.44
N THR A 64 -0.25 8.23 15.96
CA THR A 64 0.23 7.00 16.61
C THR A 64 1.70 6.68 16.30
N THR A 65 2.24 7.25 15.22
CA THR A 65 3.63 7.02 14.78
C THR A 65 4.55 8.19 15.11
N TYR A 66 4.06 9.41 14.91
CA TYR A 66 4.76 10.65 15.21
C TYR A 66 3.85 11.54 16.05
N ASP A 67 4.41 12.25 17.00
CA ASP A 67 3.71 13.31 17.72
C ASP A 67 3.39 14.50 16.76
N PRO A 68 2.41 15.34 17.08
CA PRO A 68 1.95 16.40 16.16
C PRO A 68 3.06 17.35 15.70
N LEU A 69 4.04 17.66 16.56
CA LEU A 69 5.13 18.56 16.23
C LEU A 69 6.09 17.94 15.20
N ASN A 70 6.47 16.67 15.40
CA ASN A 70 7.32 15.93 14.48
C ASN A 70 6.61 15.70 13.15
N TYR A 71 5.28 15.47 13.17
CA TYR A 71 4.48 15.35 11.95
C TYR A 71 4.45 16.66 11.15
N PHE A 72 4.26 17.79 11.84
CA PHE A 72 4.34 19.12 11.22
C PHE A 72 5.72 19.39 10.63
N ALA A 73 6.79 19.09 11.38
CA ALA A 73 8.16 19.26 10.91
C ALA A 73 8.45 18.42 9.67
N LEU A 74 7.94 17.17 9.63
CA LEU A 74 8.07 16.28 8.47
C LEU A 74 7.38 16.87 7.23
N ILE A 75 6.13 17.34 7.37
CA ILE A 75 5.38 17.97 6.27
C ILE A 75 6.13 19.20 5.76
N PHE A 76 6.56 20.07 6.66
CA PHE A 76 7.27 21.29 6.30
C PHE A 76 8.59 20.99 5.58
N CYS A 77 9.36 20.03 6.09
CA CYS A 77 10.62 19.60 5.48
C CYS A 77 10.39 19.03 4.07
N LEU A 78 9.37 18.19 3.88
CA LEU A 78 9.04 17.64 2.58
C LEU A 78 8.57 18.71 1.59
N MET A 79 7.76 19.68 2.03
CA MET A 79 7.30 20.79 1.18
C MET A 79 8.46 21.65 0.71
N VAL A 80 9.30 22.11 1.64
CA VAL A 80 10.46 22.97 1.32
C VAL A 80 11.50 22.20 0.51
N GLY A 81 11.79 20.96 0.89
CA GLY A 81 12.73 20.09 0.19
C GLY A 81 12.31 19.84 -1.26
N THR A 82 11.04 19.51 -1.49
CA THR A 82 10.51 19.29 -2.84
C THR A 82 10.53 20.58 -3.68
N ALA A 83 10.19 21.73 -3.08
CA ALA A 83 10.17 23.01 -3.78
C ALA A 83 11.58 23.50 -4.18
N SER A 84 12.63 23.08 -3.46
CA SER A 84 14.01 23.52 -3.69
C SER A 84 14.81 22.58 -4.60
N LEU A 85 14.23 21.50 -5.13
CA LEU A 85 14.95 20.55 -5.98
C LEU A 85 15.42 21.19 -7.29
N PRO A 86 16.75 21.19 -7.57
CA PRO A 86 17.31 21.90 -8.72
C PRO A 86 16.76 21.41 -10.05
N HIS A 87 16.51 20.10 -10.20
CA HIS A 87 15.98 19.52 -11.45
C HIS A 87 14.55 19.94 -11.74
N ILE A 88 13.75 20.29 -10.73
CA ILE A 88 12.41 20.84 -10.90
C ILE A 88 12.54 22.32 -11.36
N LEU A 89 13.39 23.08 -10.69
CA LEU A 89 13.60 24.49 -11.03
C LEU A 89 14.15 24.68 -12.44
N MET A 90 15.11 23.85 -12.87
CA MET A 90 15.67 23.91 -14.23
C MET A 90 14.63 23.70 -15.33
N ARG A 91 13.58 22.90 -15.08
CA ARG A 91 12.51 22.69 -16.08
C ARG A 91 11.72 23.96 -16.39
N TYR A 92 11.64 24.92 -15.48
CA TYR A 92 10.99 26.21 -15.75
C TYR A 92 11.79 27.08 -16.73
N PHE A 93 13.11 26.92 -16.76
CA PHE A 93 13.98 27.67 -17.70
C PHE A 93 13.94 27.10 -19.12
N THR A 94 13.48 25.86 -19.29
CA THR A 94 13.38 25.22 -20.62
C THR A 94 12.04 25.46 -21.31
N THR A 95 11.08 26.16 -20.66
CA THR A 95 9.78 26.47 -21.27
C THR A 95 9.86 27.73 -22.13
N PRO A 96 9.22 27.72 -23.33
CA PRO A 96 9.30 28.85 -24.27
C PRO A 96 8.63 30.13 -23.77
N SER A 97 7.65 30.03 -22.87
CA SER A 97 6.92 31.19 -22.35
C SER A 97 6.41 30.96 -20.93
N VAL A 98 6.21 32.06 -20.20
CA VAL A 98 5.61 32.06 -18.85
C VAL A 98 4.20 31.47 -18.84
N ARG A 99 3.43 31.66 -19.92
CA ARG A 99 2.06 31.11 -20.05
C ARG A 99 2.09 29.60 -20.14
N GLU A 100 3.02 29.04 -20.92
CA GLU A 100 3.19 27.60 -21.05
C GLU A 100 3.72 26.97 -19.76
N ALA A 101 4.65 27.64 -19.07
CA ALA A 101 5.13 27.22 -17.76
C ALA A 101 3.94 27.10 -16.76
N ARG A 102 3.11 28.12 -16.65
CA ARG A 102 1.92 28.08 -15.76
C ARG A 102 0.93 26.99 -16.14
N SER A 103 0.67 26.80 -17.43
CA SER A 103 -0.21 25.72 -17.90
C SER A 103 0.34 24.34 -17.55
N SER A 104 1.64 24.13 -17.75
CA SER A 104 2.32 22.89 -17.39
C SER A 104 2.24 22.59 -15.90
N VAL A 105 2.46 23.59 -15.05
CA VAL A 105 2.29 23.46 -13.58
C VAL A 105 0.89 23.09 -13.21
N ALA A 106 -0.13 23.74 -13.79
CA ALA A 106 -1.53 23.46 -13.49
C ALA A 106 -1.90 22.00 -13.82
N TRP A 107 -1.48 21.50 -14.98
CA TRP A 107 -1.70 20.12 -15.36
C TRP A 107 -0.93 19.14 -14.47
N SER A 108 0.31 19.46 -14.13
CA SER A 108 1.11 18.63 -13.21
C SER A 108 0.46 18.52 -11.83
N LEU A 109 0.00 19.65 -11.28
CA LEU A 109 -0.71 19.68 -9.99
C LEU A 109 -2.02 18.87 -10.05
N PHE A 110 -2.75 18.96 -11.14
CA PHE A 110 -3.98 18.18 -11.33
C PHE A 110 -3.70 16.67 -11.31
N PHE A 111 -2.68 16.21 -12.01
CA PHE A 111 -2.33 14.78 -12.03
C PHE A 111 -1.73 14.30 -10.70
N ILE A 112 -0.94 15.13 -10.03
CA ILE A 112 -0.43 14.85 -8.68
C ILE A 112 -1.60 14.75 -7.70
N PHE A 113 -2.56 15.68 -7.75
CA PHE A 113 -3.76 15.63 -6.94
C PHE A 113 -4.54 14.32 -7.14
N LEU A 114 -4.77 13.90 -8.39
CA LEU A 114 -5.45 12.63 -8.68
C LEU A 114 -4.73 11.44 -8.02
N LEU A 115 -3.41 11.38 -8.13
CA LEU A 115 -2.63 10.30 -7.54
C LEU A 115 -2.75 10.29 -6.01
N TYR A 116 -2.52 11.43 -5.36
CA TYR A 116 -2.60 11.53 -3.90
C TYR A 116 -4.02 11.38 -3.35
N PHE A 117 -5.03 11.73 -4.12
CA PHE A 117 -6.44 11.50 -3.75
C PHE A 117 -6.80 10.01 -3.74
N THR A 118 -6.14 9.21 -4.55
CA THR A 118 -6.40 7.77 -4.65
C THR A 118 -5.51 6.92 -3.72
N ALA A 119 -4.34 7.40 -3.37
CA ALA A 119 -3.37 6.66 -2.54
C ALA A 119 -3.91 6.24 -1.15
N PRO A 120 -4.64 7.07 -0.38
CA PRO A 120 -5.19 6.64 0.90
C PRO A 120 -6.19 5.49 0.79
N ALA A 121 -7.05 5.51 -0.22
CA ALA A 121 -7.99 4.44 -0.50
C ALA A 121 -7.24 3.14 -0.85
N TYR A 122 -6.19 3.24 -1.67
CA TYR A 122 -5.34 2.11 -2.02
C TYR A 122 -4.74 1.46 -0.76
N ALA A 123 -4.14 2.25 0.11
CA ALA A 123 -3.55 1.78 1.36
C ALA A 123 -4.59 1.13 2.29
N ALA A 124 -5.77 1.73 2.43
CA ALA A 124 -6.84 1.21 3.27
C ALA A 124 -7.37 -0.13 2.79
N PHE A 125 -7.66 -0.28 1.49
CA PHE A 125 -8.14 -1.54 0.94
C PHE A 125 -7.11 -2.66 1.01
N SER A 126 -5.83 -2.36 0.74
CA SER A 126 -4.75 -3.33 0.89
C SER A 126 -4.61 -3.79 2.34
N LYS A 127 -4.65 -2.87 3.29
CA LYS A 127 -4.62 -3.18 4.73
C LYS A 127 -5.84 -4.01 5.15
N LEU A 128 -7.02 -3.65 4.66
CA LEU A 128 -8.27 -4.34 4.94
C LEU A 128 -8.22 -5.83 4.53
N GLU A 129 -7.64 -6.12 3.36
CA GLU A 129 -7.49 -7.50 2.90
C GLU A 129 -6.49 -8.30 3.76
N ILE A 130 -5.35 -7.70 4.11
CA ILE A 130 -4.38 -8.34 5.00
C ILE A 130 -4.99 -8.61 6.38
N TYR A 131 -5.73 -7.67 6.93
CA TYR A 131 -6.39 -7.84 8.23
C TYR A 131 -7.51 -8.88 8.16
N SER A 132 -8.28 -8.91 7.08
CA SER A 132 -9.28 -9.97 6.83
C SER A 132 -8.67 -11.36 6.79
N LEU A 133 -7.47 -11.49 6.18
CA LEU A 133 -6.74 -12.75 6.12
C LEU A 133 -6.34 -13.24 7.52
N ILE A 134 -5.85 -12.33 8.37
CA ILE A 134 -5.43 -12.65 9.74
C ILE A 134 -6.66 -12.94 10.62
N ASP A 135 -7.71 -12.10 10.54
CA ASP A 135 -8.90 -12.23 11.38
C ASP A 135 -9.66 -13.54 11.14
N LYS A 136 -9.61 -14.07 9.91
CA LYS A 136 -10.14 -15.40 9.57
C LYS A 136 -9.41 -16.55 10.29
N GLY A 137 -8.30 -16.27 10.96
CA GLY A 137 -7.47 -17.30 11.60
C GLY A 137 -6.85 -18.25 10.58
N THR A 138 -6.39 -17.73 9.45
CA THR A 138 -5.81 -18.51 8.36
C THR A 138 -4.67 -19.38 8.87
N ALA A 139 -4.78 -20.69 8.65
CA ALA A 139 -3.72 -21.63 9.01
C ALA A 139 -2.44 -21.35 8.19
N LEU A 140 -1.28 -21.62 8.77
CA LEU A 140 0.00 -21.44 8.05
C LEU A 140 0.14 -22.36 6.82
N SER A 141 -0.69 -23.41 6.72
CA SER A 141 -0.79 -24.27 5.54
C SER A 141 -1.58 -23.67 4.39
N ASP A 142 -2.49 -22.73 4.67
CA ASP A 142 -3.49 -22.22 3.72
C ASP A 142 -3.23 -20.77 3.32
N LEU A 143 -1.97 -20.35 3.42
CA LEU A 143 -1.56 -18.99 3.07
C LEU A 143 -1.68 -18.73 1.56
N PRO A 144 -2.12 -17.54 1.14
CA PRO A 144 -2.21 -17.17 -0.27
C PRO A 144 -0.87 -17.22 -0.98
N GLN A 145 -0.88 -17.57 -2.25
CA GLN A 145 0.33 -17.74 -3.08
C GLN A 145 1.20 -16.46 -3.16
N TRP A 146 0.61 -15.28 -3.12
CA TRP A 146 1.36 -14.03 -3.17
C TRP A 146 2.36 -13.89 -2.00
N ILE A 147 2.04 -14.42 -0.82
CA ILE A 147 2.96 -14.41 0.34
C ILE A 147 4.25 -15.13 0.01
N PHE A 148 4.17 -16.29 -0.64
CA PHE A 148 5.35 -17.07 -1.03
C PHE A 148 6.08 -16.43 -2.23
N THR A 149 5.35 -15.84 -3.17
CA THR A 149 5.93 -15.13 -4.31
C THR A 149 6.86 -14.01 -3.84
N TYR A 150 6.39 -13.17 -2.93
CA TYR A 150 7.18 -12.06 -2.38
C TYR A 150 8.11 -12.49 -1.23
N GLY A 151 7.82 -13.59 -0.57
CA GLY A 151 8.72 -14.21 0.42
C GLY A 151 10.03 -14.73 -0.19
N LYS A 152 9.99 -15.30 -1.41
CA LYS A 152 11.18 -15.78 -2.13
C LYS A 152 12.20 -14.69 -2.42
N ILE A 153 11.78 -13.44 -2.51
CA ILE A 153 12.66 -12.27 -2.71
C ILE A 153 12.91 -11.48 -1.41
N GLY A 154 12.56 -12.07 -0.26
CA GLY A 154 12.85 -11.50 1.06
C GLY A 154 11.97 -10.33 1.49
N LEU A 155 10.88 -10.04 0.77
CA LEU A 155 10.00 -8.90 1.04
C LEU A 155 8.83 -9.24 1.97
N VAL A 156 8.54 -10.52 2.18
CA VAL A 156 7.56 -11.00 3.17
C VAL A 156 8.24 -12.04 4.06
N LYS A 157 8.17 -11.79 5.36
CA LYS A 157 8.74 -12.67 6.39
C LYS A 157 7.64 -13.11 7.35
N ILE A 158 7.71 -14.36 7.76
CA ILE A 158 6.82 -14.93 8.78
C ILE A 158 7.68 -15.57 9.86
N CYS A 159 7.37 -15.27 11.13
CA CYS A 159 8.15 -15.70 12.29
C CYS A 159 9.67 -15.34 12.19
N GLY A 160 9.98 -14.21 11.52
CA GLY A 160 11.35 -13.71 11.37
C GLY A 160 12.17 -14.35 10.25
N LYS A 161 11.58 -15.28 9.47
CA LYS A 161 12.22 -15.90 8.29
C LYS A 161 11.46 -15.60 7.02
N ASP A 162 12.15 -15.65 5.88
CA ASP A 162 11.54 -15.42 4.58
C ASP A 162 10.51 -16.51 4.27
N ALA A 163 9.31 -16.10 3.83
CA ALA A 163 8.19 -16.98 3.53
C ALA A 163 8.36 -17.62 2.13
N ILE A 164 9.29 -18.57 1.99
CA ILE A 164 9.65 -19.17 0.69
C ILE A 164 8.59 -20.18 0.23
N ASP A 165 8.16 -21.03 1.15
CA ASP A 165 7.15 -22.05 0.94
C ASP A 165 6.42 -22.41 2.25
N THR A 166 5.38 -23.19 2.16
CA THR A 166 4.57 -23.62 3.31
C THR A 166 5.42 -24.37 4.36
N ALA A 167 6.33 -25.23 3.92
CA ALA A 167 7.16 -26.02 4.83
C ALA A 167 8.14 -25.14 5.62
N SER A 168 8.75 -24.15 4.97
CA SER A 168 9.66 -23.19 5.62
C SER A 168 8.93 -22.30 6.64
N VAL A 169 7.70 -21.87 6.34
CA VAL A 169 6.88 -21.09 7.26
C VAL A 169 6.47 -21.92 8.47
N ILE A 170 5.99 -23.14 8.29
CA ILE A 170 5.63 -24.03 9.40
C ILE A 170 6.86 -24.32 10.27
N ALA A 171 8.01 -24.60 9.67
CA ALA A 171 9.26 -24.83 10.40
C ALA A 171 9.74 -23.59 11.15
N ALA A 172 9.59 -22.37 10.57
CA ALA A 172 9.97 -21.12 11.21
C ALA A 172 9.09 -20.79 12.41
N CYS A 173 7.80 -21.12 12.35
CA CYS A 173 6.80 -20.89 13.39
C CYS A 173 6.63 -22.08 14.34
N ALA A 174 7.42 -23.13 14.22
CA ALA A 174 7.31 -24.34 15.05
C ALA A 174 7.32 -23.99 16.54
N GLY A 175 6.27 -24.43 17.24
CA GLY A 175 6.08 -24.17 18.69
C GLY A 175 5.58 -22.77 19.04
N LYS A 176 5.37 -21.85 18.08
CA LYS A 176 4.89 -20.50 18.34
C LYS A 176 3.43 -20.29 17.96
N ALA A 177 3.04 -20.70 16.76
CA ALA A 177 1.69 -20.50 16.23
C ALA A 177 1.33 -21.55 15.18
N THR A 178 0.04 -21.89 15.11
CA THR A 178 -0.55 -22.71 14.04
C THR A 178 -1.33 -21.86 13.03
N GLN A 179 -1.65 -20.63 13.42
CA GLN A 179 -2.37 -19.64 12.63
C GLN A 179 -1.51 -18.39 12.43
N LEU A 180 -1.79 -17.66 11.35
CA LEU A 180 -1.11 -16.40 11.06
C LEU A 180 -1.52 -15.35 12.09
N ARG A 181 -0.54 -14.72 12.77
CA ARG A 181 -0.75 -13.62 13.70
C ARG A 181 -0.07 -12.37 13.20
N TRP A 182 -0.60 -11.19 13.57
CA TRP A 182 -0.07 -9.90 13.16
C TRP A 182 1.42 -9.71 13.53
N GLN A 183 1.80 -10.08 14.76
CA GLN A 183 3.17 -9.93 15.24
C GLN A 183 4.19 -10.85 14.55
N ASP A 184 3.73 -11.94 13.94
CA ASP A 184 4.58 -12.89 13.24
C ASP A 184 4.77 -12.54 11.76
N LEU A 185 3.93 -11.65 11.21
CA LEU A 185 3.95 -11.22 9.82
C LEU A 185 4.69 -9.89 9.67
N ALA A 186 5.78 -9.89 8.92
CA ALA A 186 6.50 -8.69 8.51
C ALA A 186 6.44 -8.55 7.00
N ILE A 187 5.76 -7.51 6.53
CA ILE A 187 5.65 -7.17 5.11
C ILE A 187 6.42 -5.88 4.88
N ASN A 188 7.32 -5.89 3.89
CA ASN A 188 7.96 -4.66 3.43
C ASN A 188 6.88 -3.76 2.80
N THR A 189 6.86 -2.48 3.17
CA THR A 189 5.88 -1.50 2.68
C THR A 189 5.84 -1.40 1.16
N ASP A 190 6.97 -1.61 0.49
CA ASP A 190 7.10 -1.53 -0.96
C ASP A 190 6.35 -2.66 -1.70
N VAL A 191 6.13 -3.78 -1.02
CA VAL A 191 5.38 -4.93 -1.58
C VAL A 191 3.91 -4.62 -1.74
N ILE A 192 3.32 -3.79 -0.89
CA ILE A 192 1.87 -3.57 -0.85
C ILE A 192 1.33 -3.15 -2.22
N VAL A 193 2.01 -2.25 -2.91
CA VAL A 193 1.60 -1.80 -4.25
C VAL A 193 1.70 -2.93 -5.28
N LEU A 194 2.73 -3.76 -5.19
CA LEU A 194 2.99 -4.85 -6.13
C LEU A 194 2.07 -6.06 -5.89
N SER A 195 1.76 -6.36 -4.63
CA SER A 195 0.93 -7.51 -4.25
C SER A 195 -0.58 -7.25 -4.36
N THR A 196 -1.03 -6.00 -4.29
CA THR A 196 -2.46 -5.67 -4.31
C THR A 196 -3.19 -6.20 -5.56
N PRO A 197 -2.64 -6.18 -6.79
CA PRO A 197 -3.27 -6.82 -7.94
C PRO A 197 -3.50 -8.33 -7.74
N GLU A 198 -2.53 -9.04 -7.17
CA GLU A 198 -2.66 -10.47 -6.87
C GLU A 198 -3.66 -10.73 -5.75
N ILE A 199 -3.67 -9.89 -4.72
CA ILE A 199 -4.65 -9.92 -3.62
C ILE A 199 -6.07 -9.70 -4.16
N ALA A 200 -6.24 -8.83 -5.15
CA ALA A 200 -7.52 -8.58 -5.83
C ALA A 200 -7.93 -9.70 -6.81
N GLY A 201 -7.14 -10.76 -6.94
CA GLY A 201 -7.40 -11.89 -7.84
C GLY A 201 -7.15 -11.59 -9.32
N MET A 202 -6.34 -10.57 -9.62
CA MET A 202 -6.00 -10.21 -10.99
C MET A 202 -4.89 -11.11 -11.55
N PRO A 203 -4.83 -11.28 -12.89
CA PRO A 203 -3.76 -12.01 -13.53
C PRO A 203 -2.37 -11.39 -13.23
N TYR A 204 -1.35 -12.24 -13.10
CA TYR A 204 0.04 -11.84 -12.83
C TYR A 204 0.61 -10.80 -13.82
N VAL A 205 0.07 -10.73 -15.03
CA VAL A 205 0.43 -9.72 -16.04
C VAL A 205 0.21 -8.30 -15.53
N ILE A 206 -0.87 -8.07 -14.78
CA ILE A 206 -1.18 -6.75 -14.21
C ILE A 206 -0.18 -6.38 -13.11
N ALA A 207 0.18 -7.34 -12.25
CA ALA A 207 1.24 -7.12 -11.26
C ALA A 207 2.58 -6.80 -11.93
N GLY A 208 2.90 -7.49 -13.04
CA GLY A 208 4.08 -7.20 -13.86
C GLY A 208 4.05 -5.79 -14.49
N LEU A 209 2.89 -5.33 -14.97
CA LEU A 209 2.74 -3.96 -15.49
C LEU A 209 2.92 -2.89 -14.39
N VAL A 210 2.39 -3.13 -13.19
CA VAL A 210 2.58 -2.23 -12.04
C VAL A 210 4.06 -2.15 -11.66
N ALA A 211 4.75 -3.29 -11.60
CA ALA A 211 6.18 -3.35 -11.32
C ALA A 211 7.02 -2.63 -12.41
N ALA A 212 6.71 -2.87 -13.68
CA ALA A 212 7.37 -2.19 -14.81
C ALA A 212 7.12 -0.67 -14.78
N GLY A 213 5.90 -0.24 -14.40
CA GLY A 213 5.58 1.18 -14.23
C GLY A 213 6.39 1.85 -13.12
N GLY A 214 6.55 1.15 -11.98
CA GLY A 214 7.40 1.62 -10.88
C GLY A 214 8.87 1.75 -11.29
N LEU A 215 9.40 0.74 -12.00
CA LEU A 215 10.77 0.78 -12.51
C LEU A 215 10.98 1.90 -13.54
N ALA A 216 10.03 2.09 -14.46
CA ALA A 216 10.07 3.17 -15.43
C ALA A 216 10.04 4.56 -14.76
N ALA A 217 9.25 4.73 -13.70
CA ALA A 217 9.23 5.96 -12.91
C ALA A 217 10.58 6.23 -12.23
N ALA A 218 11.19 5.21 -11.63
CA ALA A 218 12.52 5.32 -11.03
C ALA A 218 13.58 5.71 -12.08
N MET A 219 13.58 5.06 -13.23
CA MET A 219 14.53 5.35 -14.33
C MET A 219 14.30 6.74 -14.96
N SER A 220 13.09 7.27 -14.94
CA SER A 220 12.81 8.61 -15.49
C SER A 220 13.30 9.75 -14.60
N THR A 221 13.64 9.43 -13.34
CA THR A 221 14.05 10.41 -12.33
C THR A 221 15.57 10.36 -12.06
N ALA A 222 16.22 9.27 -12.46
CA ALA A 222 17.67 9.10 -12.40
C ALA A 222 18.34 9.70 -13.64
#